data_e0d8d49b0abd9112c58d28933cebfcf0
#
_entry.id   e0d8d49b0abd9112c58d28933cebfcf0
#
_cell.length_a   1.000
_cell.length_b   1.000
_cell.length_c   1.000
_cell.angle_alpha   90.00
_cell.angle_beta   90.00
_cell.angle_gamma   90.00
#
_symmetry.space_group_name_H-M   'P 1'
#
loop_
_entity.id
_entity.type
_entity.pdbx_description
1 polymer ?
#
loop_
_entity_poly.entity_id
_entity_poly.type
_entity_poly.pdbx_seq_one_letter_code
_entity_poly.pdbx_strand_id
1 'polypeptide(L)'
;MRMAGIEVAPPDINKSTFTFSVDQNEKTILYGMSGISGIGEDVVKEILTQRPYAGWQDFITKVKVKKPQMINLIKCGAFDKIEPNRVKLMREYIASISDTKQRITLQNMAMLINFGLIPEEFDLVKRVYNFNKYLKRQKKVQQFQLDNIAFAFYEKHFDMDLLTPTDSESGFAIDSLKWDKIYQKYMDQIRPWIKQNSMQLLEQVNERLMSDMWNKYCLGSLSKWEMDSISCYQHQHELKNVNFNSYNISNFYDLNESPVIDRILPIKGKEIPIFKIYRIAGTVLDRDKQKKTITLLTTEGVVIVKIFGEVFSYYDKQISEKGADGHKHIIRKSDFSRGNKLIITGIRRDESFHGKKYKSTPYHLVDLIQEVNEDGTLIINNRRDEGIA
;
A
#
# COMPACT_ATOMS: atom_id res chain seq x y z
N MET A 1 23.25 12.89 -11.11
CA MET A 1 23.92 12.10 -12.14
C MET A 1 23.24 12.24 -13.50
N ARG A 2 21.94 11.98 -13.66
CA ARG A 2 21.25 12.20 -14.95
C ARG A 2 21.35 13.62 -15.50
N MET A 3 21.33 14.64 -14.64
CA MET A 3 21.55 16.03 -15.06
C MET A 3 22.97 16.29 -15.61
N ALA A 4 23.94 15.43 -15.30
CA ALA A 4 25.30 15.46 -15.85
C ALA A 4 25.49 14.57 -17.09
N GLY A 5 24.40 14.02 -17.65
CA GLY A 5 24.44 13.11 -18.80
C GLY A 5 25.00 11.70 -18.50
N ILE A 6 25.15 11.35 -17.21
CA ILE A 6 25.63 10.02 -16.81
C ILE A 6 24.42 9.09 -16.67
N GLU A 7 24.40 8.03 -17.44
CA GLU A 7 23.38 7.00 -17.38
C GLU A 7 23.60 6.09 -16.17
N VAL A 8 22.53 5.85 -15.40
CA VAL A 8 22.51 4.90 -14.30
C VAL A 8 21.57 3.78 -14.68
N ALA A 9 22.13 2.61 -14.95
CA ALA A 9 21.37 1.41 -15.28
C ALA A 9 20.74 0.78 -14.02
N PRO A 10 19.60 0.06 -14.15
CA PRO A 10 19.02 -0.70 -13.06
C PRO A 10 20.03 -1.72 -12.49
N PRO A 11 19.81 -2.23 -11.26
CA PRO A 11 20.63 -3.32 -10.76
C PRO A 11 20.50 -4.54 -11.65
N ASP A 12 21.60 -5.26 -11.83
CA ASP A 12 21.67 -6.52 -12.56
C ASP A 12 22.04 -7.65 -11.59
N ILE A 13 21.20 -8.69 -11.50
CA ILE A 13 21.38 -9.79 -10.56
C ILE A 13 22.70 -10.52 -10.76
N ASN A 14 23.23 -10.53 -11.98
CA ASN A 14 24.48 -11.21 -12.34
C ASN A 14 25.70 -10.30 -12.37
N LYS A 15 25.53 -8.97 -12.51
CA LYS A 15 26.65 -8.02 -12.67
C LYS A 15 26.84 -7.06 -11.51
N SER A 16 25.76 -6.50 -10.94
CA SER A 16 25.85 -5.46 -9.91
C SER A 16 26.66 -5.91 -8.70
N THR A 17 27.52 -5.04 -8.21
CA THR A 17 28.29 -5.26 -6.98
C THR A 17 27.51 -4.84 -5.73
N PHE A 18 28.15 -4.86 -4.58
CA PHE A 18 27.54 -4.41 -3.33
C PHE A 18 27.10 -2.93 -3.41
N THR A 19 28.01 -2.07 -3.88
CA THR A 19 27.75 -0.63 -4.10
C THR A 19 27.61 -0.34 -5.59
N PHE A 20 27.43 0.93 -5.93
CA PHE A 20 27.46 1.40 -7.32
C PHE A 20 28.82 1.05 -7.96
N SER A 21 28.78 0.59 -9.21
CA SER A 21 29.97 0.23 -9.98
C SER A 21 29.85 0.75 -11.42
N VAL A 22 30.98 0.93 -12.08
CA VAL A 22 30.99 1.36 -13.50
C VAL A 22 31.02 0.10 -14.36
N ASP A 23 30.06 -0.02 -15.29
CA ASP A 23 30.15 -0.96 -16.39
C ASP A 23 30.97 -0.28 -17.52
N GLN A 24 32.23 -0.70 -17.66
CA GLN A 24 33.14 -0.11 -18.65
C GLN A 24 32.72 -0.41 -20.09
N ASN A 25 32.03 -1.54 -20.32
CA ASN A 25 31.58 -1.96 -21.64
C ASN A 25 30.39 -1.11 -22.10
N GLU A 26 29.40 -0.90 -21.23
CA GLU A 26 28.19 -0.14 -21.52
C GLU A 26 28.37 1.37 -21.20
N LYS A 27 29.49 1.78 -20.59
CA LYS A 27 29.78 3.17 -20.13
C LYS A 27 28.69 3.73 -19.22
N THR A 28 28.12 2.88 -18.39
CA THR A 28 27.02 3.20 -17.48
C THR A 28 27.43 2.93 -16.04
N ILE A 29 26.73 3.53 -15.10
CA ILE A 29 26.86 3.19 -13.68
C ILE A 29 25.78 2.16 -13.36
N LEU A 30 26.19 0.97 -12.92
CA LEU A 30 25.28 -0.04 -12.39
C LEU A 30 24.84 0.30 -10.97
N TYR A 31 23.54 0.21 -10.72
CA TYR A 31 22.98 0.39 -9.39
C TYR A 31 23.44 -0.75 -8.47
N GLY A 32 23.92 -0.40 -7.26
CA GLY A 32 24.42 -1.36 -6.28
C GLY A 32 23.30 -2.15 -5.60
N MET A 33 23.57 -3.43 -5.31
CA MET A 33 22.56 -4.32 -4.67
C MET A 33 22.16 -3.85 -3.27
N SER A 34 23.05 -3.22 -2.50
CA SER A 34 22.77 -2.68 -1.16
C SER A 34 21.79 -1.49 -1.16
N GLY A 35 21.61 -0.84 -2.30
CA GLY A 35 20.64 0.26 -2.46
C GLY A 35 19.20 -0.20 -2.65
N ILE A 36 18.95 -1.49 -2.81
CA ILE A 36 17.61 -2.05 -3.01
C ILE A 36 16.89 -2.16 -1.65
N SER A 37 15.69 -1.59 -1.57
CA SER A 37 14.89 -1.58 -0.35
C SER A 37 14.65 -2.99 0.22
N GLY A 38 14.97 -3.17 1.50
CA GLY A 38 14.77 -4.44 2.21
C GLY A 38 15.78 -5.54 1.89
N ILE A 39 16.80 -5.26 1.07
CA ILE A 39 17.90 -6.19 0.81
C ILE A 39 19.05 -5.86 1.79
N GLY A 40 19.26 -6.73 2.77
CA GLY A 40 20.32 -6.59 3.76
C GLY A 40 21.67 -7.08 3.26
N GLU A 41 22.74 -6.71 3.97
CA GLU A 41 24.12 -7.06 3.62
C GLU A 41 24.34 -8.56 3.45
N ASP A 42 23.79 -9.38 4.33
CA ASP A 42 23.92 -10.84 4.27
C ASP A 42 23.32 -11.41 2.99
N VAL A 43 22.14 -10.90 2.59
CA VAL A 43 21.48 -11.32 1.34
C VAL A 43 22.31 -10.89 0.13
N VAL A 44 22.87 -9.66 0.15
CA VAL A 44 23.76 -9.22 -0.94
C VAL A 44 24.98 -10.12 -1.06
N LYS A 45 25.63 -10.47 0.05
CA LYS A 45 26.78 -11.40 0.04
C LYS A 45 26.40 -12.76 -0.57
N GLU A 46 25.25 -13.31 -0.17
CA GLU A 46 24.76 -14.57 -0.71
C GLU A 46 24.51 -14.47 -2.22
N ILE A 47 23.86 -13.39 -2.68
CA ILE A 47 23.63 -13.11 -4.10
C ILE A 47 24.95 -13.09 -4.88
N LEU A 48 25.95 -12.36 -4.38
CA LEU A 48 27.24 -12.24 -5.08
C LEU A 48 28.00 -13.57 -5.17
N THR A 49 27.88 -14.42 -4.16
CA THR A 49 28.59 -15.69 -4.07
C THR A 49 27.98 -16.79 -4.94
N GLN A 50 26.67 -16.80 -5.11
CA GLN A 50 25.93 -17.89 -5.77
C GLN A 50 25.71 -17.69 -7.28
N ARG A 51 26.28 -16.63 -7.86
CA ARG A 51 26.21 -16.34 -9.32
C ARG A 51 26.87 -17.42 -10.15
N PRO A 52 26.48 -17.59 -11.43
CA PRO A 52 25.44 -16.88 -12.16
C PRO A 52 24.04 -17.46 -11.96
N TYR A 53 23.02 -16.65 -12.31
CA TYR A 53 21.60 -17.04 -12.28
C TYR A 53 21.05 -17.09 -13.69
N ALA A 54 20.38 -18.21 -14.04
CA ALA A 54 19.72 -18.39 -15.33
C ALA A 54 18.30 -17.79 -15.36
N GLY A 55 17.68 -17.59 -14.21
CA GLY A 55 16.32 -17.04 -14.06
C GLY A 55 15.96 -16.87 -12.60
N TRP A 56 14.74 -16.41 -12.35
CA TRP A 56 14.27 -16.21 -10.98
C TRP A 56 14.08 -17.54 -10.22
N GLN A 57 13.69 -18.62 -10.93
CA GLN A 57 13.54 -19.95 -10.32
C GLN A 57 14.90 -20.48 -9.85
N ASP A 58 15.93 -20.38 -10.70
CA ASP A 58 17.30 -20.73 -10.33
C ASP A 58 17.79 -19.88 -9.15
N PHE A 59 17.48 -18.58 -9.16
CA PHE A 59 17.82 -17.66 -8.09
C PHE A 59 17.26 -18.11 -6.73
N ILE A 60 15.95 -18.38 -6.63
CA ILE A 60 15.33 -18.75 -5.36
C ILE A 60 15.73 -20.14 -4.84
N THR A 61 16.31 -21.00 -5.68
CA THR A 61 16.90 -22.27 -5.23
C THR A 61 18.26 -22.08 -4.61
N LYS A 62 19.03 -21.08 -5.07
CA LYS A 62 20.38 -20.79 -4.61
C LYS A 62 20.43 -19.80 -3.45
N VAL A 63 19.53 -18.82 -3.42
CA VAL A 63 19.55 -17.71 -2.45
C VAL A 63 18.25 -17.69 -1.62
N LYS A 64 18.41 -17.64 -0.30
CA LYS A 64 17.26 -17.58 0.62
C LYS A 64 16.75 -16.16 0.77
N VAL A 65 15.76 -15.78 -0.03
CA VAL A 65 15.10 -14.48 0.05
C VAL A 65 13.69 -14.59 0.59
N LYS A 66 13.26 -13.57 1.35
CA LYS A 66 11.87 -13.42 1.79
C LYS A 66 11.01 -12.89 0.63
N LYS A 67 9.69 -13.19 0.66
CA LYS A 67 8.74 -12.71 -0.36
C LYS A 67 8.91 -11.21 -0.71
N PRO A 68 8.94 -10.26 0.26
CA PRO A 68 9.13 -8.84 -0.06
C PRO A 68 10.47 -8.52 -0.73
N GLN A 69 11.53 -9.25 -0.39
CA GLN A 69 12.85 -9.06 -0.97
C GLN A 69 12.87 -9.45 -2.45
N MET A 70 12.31 -10.62 -2.78
CA MET A 70 12.18 -11.06 -4.18
C MET A 70 11.33 -10.09 -5.00
N ILE A 71 10.22 -9.63 -4.43
CA ILE A 71 9.36 -8.62 -5.07
C ILE A 71 10.14 -7.34 -5.38
N ASN A 72 10.98 -6.86 -4.45
CA ASN A 72 11.78 -5.66 -4.67
C ASN A 72 12.89 -5.88 -5.71
N LEU A 73 13.48 -7.08 -5.77
CA LEU A 73 14.43 -7.45 -6.84
C LEU A 73 13.77 -7.44 -8.23
N ILE A 74 12.54 -7.90 -8.33
CA ILE A 74 11.78 -7.82 -9.60
C ILE A 74 11.42 -6.36 -9.91
N LYS A 75 10.89 -5.62 -8.94
CA LYS A 75 10.48 -4.22 -9.09
C LYS A 75 11.60 -3.32 -9.58
N CYS A 76 12.80 -3.49 -9.06
CA CYS A 76 13.95 -2.68 -9.44
C CYS A 76 14.57 -3.06 -10.79
N GLY A 77 14.13 -4.17 -11.39
CA GLY A 77 14.67 -4.63 -12.68
C GLY A 77 15.94 -5.46 -12.57
N ALA A 78 16.23 -6.06 -11.40
CA ALA A 78 17.43 -6.88 -11.22
C ALA A 78 17.51 -8.07 -12.18
N PHE A 79 16.40 -8.50 -12.74
CA PHE A 79 16.29 -9.60 -13.70
C PHE A 79 16.09 -9.16 -15.15
N ASP A 80 16.10 -7.86 -15.48
CA ASP A 80 15.74 -7.34 -16.82
C ASP A 80 16.64 -7.89 -17.94
N LYS A 81 17.90 -8.21 -17.65
CA LYS A 81 18.81 -8.82 -18.63
C LYS A 81 18.47 -10.31 -18.91
N ILE A 82 17.64 -10.94 -18.07
CA ILE A 82 17.20 -12.33 -18.23
C ILE A 82 15.76 -12.36 -18.78
N GLU A 83 14.84 -11.59 -18.14
CA GLU A 83 13.45 -11.42 -18.54
C GLU A 83 13.09 -9.93 -18.51
N PRO A 84 13.07 -9.27 -19.67
CA PRO A 84 12.81 -7.82 -19.73
C PRO A 84 11.40 -7.42 -19.31
N ASN A 85 10.44 -8.35 -19.39
CA ASN A 85 9.06 -8.08 -19.00
C ASN A 85 8.85 -8.31 -17.50
N ARG A 86 9.13 -7.26 -16.71
CA ARG A 86 8.96 -7.28 -15.24
C ARG A 86 7.55 -7.65 -14.81
N VAL A 87 6.52 -7.23 -15.56
CA VAL A 87 5.12 -7.54 -15.21
C VAL A 87 4.84 -9.03 -15.39
N LYS A 88 5.33 -9.63 -16.47
CA LYS A 88 5.25 -11.07 -16.71
C LYS A 88 5.94 -11.85 -15.60
N LEU A 89 7.21 -11.50 -15.31
CA LEU A 89 8.00 -12.15 -14.27
C LEU A 89 7.33 -12.01 -12.89
N MET A 90 6.77 -10.83 -12.58
CA MET A 90 6.03 -10.62 -11.34
C MET A 90 4.78 -11.48 -11.26
N ARG A 91 4.02 -11.64 -12.35
CA ARG A 91 2.85 -12.52 -12.39
C ARG A 91 3.22 -13.98 -12.12
N GLU A 92 4.28 -14.46 -12.74
CA GLU A 92 4.80 -15.83 -12.52
C GLU A 92 5.20 -16.04 -11.07
N TYR A 93 5.94 -15.07 -10.49
CA TYR A 93 6.36 -15.15 -9.09
C TYR A 93 5.16 -15.09 -8.13
N ILE A 94 4.23 -14.17 -8.33
CA ILE A 94 3.01 -14.05 -7.50
C ILE A 94 2.20 -15.35 -7.58
N ALA A 95 2.05 -15.94 -8.75
CA ALA A 95 1.37 -17.23 -8.91
C ALA A 95 2.06 -18.34 -8.07
N SER A 96 3.39 -18.36 -8.07
CA SER A 96 4.18 -19.37 -7.33
C SER A 96 4.07 -19.26 -5.81
N ILE A 97 3.87 -18.05 -5.29
CA ILE A 97 3.80 -17.79 -3.83
C ILE A 97 2.37 -17.64 -3.30
N SER A 98 1.37 -17.58 -4.18
CA SER A 98 -0.04 -17.53 -3.80
C SER A 98 -0.47 -18.87 -3.22
N ASP A 99 -1.19 -18.85 -2.09
CA ASP A 99 -1.72 -20.05 -1.45
C ASP A 99 -2.96 -20.57 -2.21
N THR A 100 -2.79 -20.85 -3.51
CA THR A 100 -3.85 -21.39 -4.36
C THR A 100 -4.31 -22.76 -3.88
N LYS A 101 -5.59 -23.05 -4.07
CA LYS A 101 -6.19 -24.32 -3.62
C LYS A 101 -6.19 -25.31 -4.78
N GLN A 102 -6.10 -26.59 -4.43
CA GLN A 102 -6.24 -27.71 -5.38
C GLN A 102 -7.68 -28.21 -5.46
N ARG A 103 -8.46 -27.97 -4.42
CA ARG A 103 -9.87 -28.35 -4.30
C ARG A 103 -10.60 -27.43 -3.33
N ILE A 104 -11.88 -27.28 -3.54
CA ILE A 104 -12.78 -26.59 -2.62
C ILE A 104 -13.69 -27.63 -1.93
N THR A 105 -13.77 -27.53 -0.61
CA THR A 105 -14.58 -28.38 0.24
C THR A 105 -15.25 -27.57 1.34
N LEU A 106 -16.09 -28.17 2.16
CA LEU A 106 -16.69 -27.51 3.32
C LEU A 106 -15.63 -26.89 4.29
N GLN A 107 -14.43 -27.44 4.32
CA GLN A 107 -13.31 -26.85 5.12
C GLN A 107 -12.93 -25.44 4.68
N ASN A 108 -13.23 -25.08 3.44
CA ASN A 108 -12.98 -23.75 2.89
C ASN A 108 -14.11 -22.74 3.15
N MET A 109 -15.12 -23.11 3.96
CA MET A 109 -16.33 -22.30 4.21
C MET A 109 -16.00 -20.85 4.63
N ALA A 110 -15.02 -20.65 5.53
CA ALA A 110 -14.59 -19.32 5.95
C ALA A 110 -14.13 -18.47 4.77
N MET A 111 -13.40 -19.07 3.84
CA MET A 111 -12.88 -18.40 2.66
C MET A 111 -14.00 -18.07 1.67
N LEU A 112 -14.92 -19.00 1.44
CA LEU A 112 -16.08 -18.79 0.58
C LEU A 112 -16.96 -17.63 1.10
N ILE A 113 -17.16 -17.56 2.43
CA ILE A 113 -17.89 -16.46 3.08
C ILE A 113 -17.14 -15.13 2.89
N ASN A 114 -15.84 -15.09 3.18
CA ASN A 114 -15.04 -13.88 3.10
C ASN A 114 -14.96 -13.32 1.67
N PHE A 115 -14.97 -14.18 0.67
CA PHE A 115 -14.97 -13.79 -0.73
C PHE A 115 -16.37 -13.52 -1.31
N GLY A 116 -17.43 -13.69 -0.49
CA GLY A 116 -18.79 -13.43 -0.94
C GLY A 116 -19.28 -14.42 -2.01
N LEU A 117 -18.75 -15.65 -2.03
CA LEU A 117 -19.03 -16.66 -3.05
C LEU A 117 -20.22 -17.57 -2.72
N ILE A 118 -20.82 -17.42 -1.54
CA ILE A 118 -21.97 -18.23 -1.11
C ILE A 118 -23.26 -17.49 -1.47
N PRO A 119 -24.20 -18.10 -2.21
CA PRO A 119 -25.48 -17.52 -2.57
C PRO A 119 -26.32 -17.07 -1.38
N GLU A 120 -27.24 -16.15 -1.61
CA GLU A 120 -28.15 -15.62 -0.59
C GLU A 120 -29.09 -16.68 0.00
N GLU A 121 -29.46 -17.67 -0.77
CA GLU A 121 -30.27 -18.80 -0.30
C GLU A 121 -29.66 -19.55 0.90
N PHE A 122 -28.32 -19.49 1.05
CA PHE A 122 -27.58 -20.03 2.20
C PHE A 122 -27.22 -18.97 3.25
N ASP A 123 -27.92 -17.83 3.30
CA ASP A 123 -27.57 -16.76 4.25
C ASP A 123 -27.64 -17.24 5.72
N LEU A 124 -28.67 -17.99 6.07
CA LEU A 124 -28.77 -18.57 7.41
C LEU A 124 -27.61 -19.55 7.71
N VAL A 125 -27.21 -20.36 6.73
CA VAL A 125 -26.07 -21.28 6.86
C VAL A 125 -24.75 -20.51 7.11
N LYS A 126 -24.53 -19.38 6.43
CA LYS A 126 -23.38 -18.48 6.69
C LYS A 126 -23.40 -17.95 8.11
N ARG A 127 -24.56 -17.49 8.58
CA ARG A 127 -24.71 -16.95 9.94
C ARG A 127 -24.48 -18.04 11.00
N VAL A 128 -25.02 -19.26 10.80
CA VAL A 128 -24.80 -20.39 11.69
C VAL A 128 -23.32 -20.79 11.72
N TYR A 129 -22.64 -20.78 10.57
CA TYR A 129 -21.19 -21.00 10.52
C TYR A 129 -20.42 -19.97 11.35
N ASN A 130 -20.72 -18.69 11.21
CA ASN A 130 -20.07 -17.62 11.95
C ASN A 130 -20.40 -17.69 13.45
N PHE A 131 -21.64 -18.02 13.80
CA PHE A 131 -22.07 -18.23 15.18
C PHE A 131 -21.33 -19.39 15.85
N ASN A 132 -21.20 -20.53 15.16
CA ASN A 132 -20.41 -21.67 15.64
C ASN A 132 -18.94 -21.26 15.88
N LYS A 133 -18.37 -20.43 14.98
CA LYS A 133 -17.01 -19.92 15.13
C LYS A 133 -16.89 -18.95 16.31
N TYR A 134 -17.93 -18.19 16.59
CA TYR A 134 -18.01 -17.30 17.75
C TYR A 134 -18.04 -18.10 19.07
N LEU A 135 -18.89 -19.10 19.17
CA LEU A 135 -19.01 -19.99 20.35
C LEU A 135 -17.68 -20.70 20.65
N LYS A 136 -17.00 -21.25 19.62
CA LYS A 136 -15.74 -21.99 19.78
C LYS A 136 -14.53 -21.14 20.16
N ARG A 137 -14.65 -19.80 20.21
CA ARG A 137 -13.63 -18.92 20.79
C ARG A 137 -13.61 -18.99 22.32
N GLN A 138 -14.71 -19.39 22.93
CA GLN A 138 -14.76 -19.69 24.36
C GLN A 138 -13.97 -20.99 24.61
N LYS A 139 -13.19 -21.04 25.69
CA LYS A 139 -12.32 -22.17 26.02
C LYS A 139 -13.14 -23.48 26.14
N LYS A 140 -12.50 -24.61 25.87
CA LYS A 140 -13.03 -25.97 25.96
C LYS A 140 -13.88 -26.19 27.22
N VAL A 141 -15.20 -26.10 27.08
CA VAL A 141 -16.20 -26.41 28.10
C VAL A 141 -17.23 -27.33 27.45
N GLN A 142 -17.84 -28.17 28.24
CA GLN A 142 -18.94 -29.04 27.77
C GLN A 142 -20.17 -28.21 27.36
N GLN A 143 -20.27 -26.97 27.81
CA GLN A 143 -21.34 -26.05 27.49
C GLN A 143 -20.73 -24.74 26.98
N PHE A 144 -21.34 -24.13 25.94
CA PHE A 144 -21.05 -22.78 25.51
C PHE A 144 -21.94 -21.80 26.28
N GLN A 145 -21.33 -20.95 27.09
CA GLN A 145 -22.05 -19.85 27.76
C GLN A 145 -22.38 -18.79 26.72
N LEU A 146 -23.63 -18.34 26.70
CA LEU A 146 -24.07 -17.31 25.78
C LEU A 146 -23.94 -15.94 26.45
N ASP A 147 -23.26 -15.02 25.80
CA ASP A 147 -23.40 -13.59 26.08
C ASP A 147 -24.69 -13.05 25.45
N ASN A 148 -25.02 -11.79 25.71
CA ASN A 148 -26.25 -11.18 25.22
C ASN A 148 -26.34 -11.18 23.67
N ILE A 149 -25.21 -11.08 22.96
CA ILE A 149 -25.14 -11.09 21.50
C ILE A 149 -25.44 -12.48 20.96
N ALA A 150 -24.78 -13.49 21.53
CA ALA A 150 -25.00 -14.89 21.16
C ALA A 150 -26.42 -15.35 21.49
N PHE A 151 -26.95 -14.93 22.63
CA PHE A 151 -28.32 -15.25 23.03
C PHE A 151 -29.34 -14.64 22.06
N ALA A 152 -29.24 -13.37 21.72
CA ALA A 152 -30.15 -12.71 20.77
C ALA A 152 -30.14 -13.36 19.39
N PHE A 153 -28.98 -13.82 18.91
CA PHE A 153 -28.91 -14.59 17.67
C PHE A 153 -29.60 -15.96 17.81
N TYR A 154 -29.35 -16.66 18.93
CA TYR A 154 -29.90 -17.97 19.18
C TYR A 154 -31.43 -17.93 19.28
N GLU A 155 -31.97 -17.05 20.10
CA GLU A 155 -33.42 -16.85 20.31
C GLU A 155 -34.15 -16.59 18.98
N LYS A 156 -33.54 -15.83 18.09
CA LYS A 156 -34.14 -15.50 16.79
C LYS A 156 -34.23 -16.69 15.82
N HIS A 157 -33.34 -17.67 15.93
CA HIS A 157 -33.14 -18.68 14.88
C HIS A 157 -33.29 -20.11 15.33
N PHE A 158 -33.41 -20.38 16.65
CA PHE A 158 -33.43 -21.74 17.21
C PHE A 158 -34.43 -21.87 18.38
N ASP A 159 -34.80 -23.10 18.67
CA ASP A 159 -35.70 -23.40 19.78
C ASP A 159 -35.02 -23.24 21.14
N MET A 160 -35.71 -22.63 22.08
CA MET A 160 -35.21 -22.36 23.44
C MET A 160 -35.04 -23.62 24.29
N ASP A 161 -35.68 -24.72 23.91
CA ASP A 161 -35.64 -25.98 24.66
C ASP A 161 -34.24 -26.62 24.80
N LEU A 162 -33.29 -26.12 24.03
CA LEU A 162 -31.89 -26.60 24.04
C LEU A 162 -31.00 -25.80 24.99
N LEU A 163 -31.51 -24.69 25.53
CA LEU A 163 -30.78 -23.87 26.47
C LEU A 163 -30.91 -24.38 27.91
N THR A 164 -29.85 -24.24 28.65
CA THR A 164 -29.81 -24.52 30.10
C THR A 164 -29.54 -23.22 30.86
N PRO A 165 -30.30 -22.92 31.95
CA PRO A 165 -30.02 -21.77 32.80
C PRO A 165 -28.62 -21.87 33.44
N THR A 166 -27.90 -20.77 33.45
CA THR A 166 -26.53 -20.63 34.04
C THR A 166 -26.29 -19.24 34.56
N ASP A 167 -25.16 -19.03 35.24
CA ASP A 167 -24.68 -17.69 35.69
C ASP A 167 -23.96 -16.90 34.57
N SER A 168 -24.22 -17.21 33.29
CA SER A 168 -23.66 -16.44 32.17
C SER A 168 -24.32 -15.07 32.06
N GLU A 169 -23.73 -14.17 31.27
CA GLU A 169 -24.24 -12.80 31.05
C GLU A 169 -25.72 -12.78 30.60
N SER A 170 -26.12 -13.70 29.73
CA SER A 170 -27.51 -13.85 29.29
C SER A 170 -28.34 -14.73 30.20
N GLY A 171 -27.77 -15.41 31.18
CA GLY A 171 -28.43 -16.39 32.02
C GLY A 171 -28.58 -17.80 31.37
N PHE A 172 -27.99 -18.00 30.20
CA PHE A 172 -28.18 -19.25 29.42
C PHE A 172 -26.86 -19.81 28.87
N ALA A 173 -26.83 -21.16 28.72
CA ALA A 173 -25.78 -21.87 28.01
C ALA A 173 -26.41 -22.98 27.11
N ILE A 174 -25.63 -23.43 26.13
CA ILE A 174 -26.01 -24.52 25.25
C ILE A 174 -25.00 -25.66 25.37
N ASP A 175 -25.47 -26.89 25.45
CA ASP A 175 -24.64 -28.08 25.43
C ASP A 175 -23.89 -28.18 24.08
N SER A 176 -22.58 -28.39 24.15
CA SER A 176 -21.72 -28.39 22.95
C SER A 176 -22.03 -29.54 21.98
N LEU A 177 -22.41 -30.70 22.48
CA LEU A 177 -22.78 -31.86 21.64
C LEU A 177 -24.11 -31.66 20.93
N LYS A 178 -25.09 -31.07 21.65
CA LYS A 178 -26.39 -30.71 21.04
C LYS A 178 -26.21 -29.65 19.97
N TRP A 179 -25.40 -28.61 20.25
CA TRP A 179 -25.07 -27.60 19.27
C TRP A 179 -24.35 -28.16 18.04
N ASP A 180 -23.37 -29.04 18.21
CA ASP A 180 -22.64 -29.63 17.08
C ASP A 180 -23.57 -30.43 16.14
N LYS A 181 -24.60 -31.09 16.67
CA LYS A 181 -25.64 -31.77 15.84
C LYS A 181 -26.45 -30.79 15.00
N ILE A 182 -26.85 -29.65 15.60
CA ILE A 182 -27.55 -28.59 14.88
C ILE A 182 -26.64 -27.99 13.80
N TYR A 183 -25.42 -27.64 14.17
CA TYR A 183 -24.42 -27.08 13.24
C TYR A 183 -24.20 -28.02 12.04
N GLN A 184 -24.02 -29.30 12.25
CA GLN A 184 -23.83 -30.27 11.17
C GLN A 184 -25.06 -30.33 10.23
N LYS A 185 -26.28 -30.29 10.74
CA LYS A 185 -27.48 -30.23 9.93
C LYS A 185 -27.50 -29.06 8.96
N TYR A 186 -27.04 -27.86 9.38
CA TYR A 186 -26.90 -26.70 8.49
C TYR A 186 -25.75 -26.84 7.51
N MET A 187 -24.62 -27.40 7.93
CA MET A 187 -23.48 -27.63 7.05
C MET A 187 -23.80 -28.68 5.97
N ASP A 188 -24.64 -29.66 6.27
CA ASP A 188 -25.06 -30.66 5.30
C ASP A 188 -26.02 -30.12 4.23
N GLN A 189 -26.70 -29.00 4.47
CA GLN A 189 -27.51 -28.32 3.45
C GLN A 189 -26.65 -27.69 2.32
N ILE A 190 -25.51 -27.14 2.65
CA ILE A 190 -24.64 -26.46 1.66
C ILE A 190 -23.62 -27.41 1.03
N ARG A 191 -23.34 -28.55 1.65
CA ARG A 191 -22.33 -29.51 1.16
C ARG A 191 -22.56 -29.98 -0.28
N PRO A 192 -23.81 -30.36 -0.69
CA PRO A 192 -24.08 -30.75 -2.08
C PRO A 192 -23.79 -29.60 -3.07
N TRP A 193 -24.20 -28.39 -2.72
CA TRP A 193 -23.97 -27.22 -3.55
C TRP A 193 -22.47 -26.94 -3.74
N ILE A 194 -21.66 -26.97 -2.68
CA ILE A 194 -20.19 -26.81 -2.78
C ILE A 194 -19.62 -27.91 -3.69
N LYS A 195 -20.06 -29.15 -3.56
CA LYS A 195 -19.58 -30.25 -4.38
C LYS A 195 -19.93 -30.08 -5.85
N GLN A 196 -21.15 -29.66 -6.15
CA GLN A 196 -21.63 -29.45 -7.51
C GLN A 196 -20.87 -28.27 -8.20
N ASN A 197 -20.61 -27.20 -7.47
CA ASN A 197 -19.97 -26.00 -7.99
C ASN A 197 -18.46 -25.96 -7.74
N SER A 198 -17.84 -27.07 -7.33
CA SER A 198 -16.45 -27.11 -6.82
C SER A 198 -15.41 -26.58 -7.80
N MET A 199 -15.55 -26.80 -9.11
CA MET A 199 -14.61 -26.31 -10.12
C MET A 199 -14.70 -24.78 -10.29
N GLN A 200 -15.91 -24.26 -10.42
CA GLN A 200 -16.13 -22.81 -10.53
C GLN A 200 -15.67 -22.06 -9.27
N LEU A 201 -15.98 -22.60 -8.09
CA LEU A 201 -15.53 -22.04 -6.82
C LEU A 201 -14.00 -22.09 -6.69
N LEU A 202 -13.35 -23.15 -7.18
CA LEU A 202 -11.90 -23.27 -7.19
C LEU A 202 -11.25 -22.18 -8.01
N GLU A 203 -11.75 -21.93 -9.22
CA GLU A 203 -11.28 -20.87 -10.10
C GLU A 203 -11.44 -19.50 -9.45
N GLN A 204 -12.66 -19.17 -9.00
CA GLN A 204 -12.96 -17.87 -8.35
C GLN A 204 -12.14 -17.65 -7.08
N VAL A 205 -11.94 -18.67 -6.25
CA VAL A 205 -11.11 -18.57 -5.04
C VAL A 205 -9.66 -18.31 -5.42
N ASN A 206 -9.11 -19.04 -6.39
CA ASN A 206 -7.71 -18.87 -6.79
C ASN A 206 -7.45 -17.52 -7.47
N GLU A 207 -8.39 -17.02 -8.27
CA GLU A 207 -8.34 -15.66 -8.82
C GLU A 207 -8.32 -14.60 -7.72
N ARG A 208 -9.17 -14.74 -6.69
CA ARG A 208 -9.19 -13.82 -5.55
C ARG A 208 -7.88 -13.86 -4.77
N LEU A 209 -7.34 -15.05 -4.47
CA LEU A 209 -6.08 -15.21 -3.77
C LEU A 209 -4.92 -14.57 -4.54
N MET A 210 -4.87 -14.74 -5.86
CA MET A 210 -3.86 -14.11 -6.71
C MET A 210 -4.07 -12.59 -6.77
N SER A 211 -5.30 -12.11 -6.90
CA SER A 211 -5.65 -10.70 -6.90
C SER A 211 -5.25 -10.02 -5.59
N ASP A 212 -5.53 -10.65 -4.44
CA ASP A 212 -5.13 -10.12 -3.13
C ASP A 212 -3.61 -9.99 -3.00
N MET A 213 -2.86 -10.98 -3.49
CA MET A 213 -1.40 -10.93 -3.51
C MET A 213 -0.89 -9.83 -4.46
N TRP A 214 -1.50 -9.71 -5.64
CA TRP A 214 -1.17 -8.66 -6.59
C TRP A 214 -1.44 -7.27 -5.99
N ASN A 215 -2.63 -7.05 -5.44
CA ASN A 215 -3.02 -5.79 -4.82
C ASN A 215 -2.11 -5.41 -3.64
N LYS A 216 -1.64 -6.40 -2.89
CA LYS A 216 -0.73 -6.17 -1.76
C LYS A 216 0.65 -5.69 -2.20
N TYR A 217 1.20 -6.19 -3.32
CA TYR A 217 2.61 -6.03 -3.64
C TYR A 217 2.89 -5.32 -4.97
N CYS A 218 1.98 -5.36 -5.90
CA CYS A 218 2.24 -5.04 -7.31
C CYS A 218 1.43 -3.87 -7.86
N LEU A 219 0.70 -3.14 -7.01
CA LEU A 219 -0.05 -1.96 -7.47
C LEU A 219 0.86 -0.87 -8.01
N GLY A 220 0.37 -0.20 -9.06
CA GLY A 220 1.02 0.96 -9.67
C GLY A 220 1.84 0.63 -10.92
N SER A 221 2.44 1.66 -11.49
CA SER A 221 3.27 1.62 -12.68
C SER A 221 4.68 1.06 -12.41
N LEU A 222 5.43 0.76 -13.47
CA LEU A 222 6.85 0.41 -13.36
C LEU A 222 7.65 1.51 -12.65
N SER A 223 7.36 2.77 -12.96
CA SER A 223 7.98 3.92 -12.29
C SER A 223 7.72 3.92 -10.78
N LYS A 224 6.49 3.58 -10.36
CA LYS A 224 6.17 3.40 -8.94
C LYS A 224 6.94 2.25 -8.32
N TRP A 225 7.06 1.12 -9.02
CA TRP A 225 7.85 -0.02 -8.54
C TRP A 225 9.32 0.34 -8.30
N GLU A 226 9.91 1.10 -9.22
CA GLU A 226 11.27 1.60 -9.10
C GLU A 226 11.41 2.56 -7.92
N MET A 227 10.49 3.51 -7.77
CA MET A 227 10.51 4.42 -6.63
C MET A 227 10.41 3.67 -5.29
N ASP A 228 9.54 2.67 -5.20
CA ASP A 228 9.37 1.84 -4.00
C ASP A 228 10.62 1.00 -3.67
N SER A 229 11.34 0.51 -4.69
CA SER A 229 12.42 -0.47 -4.55
C SER A 229 13.83 0.13 -4.53
N ILE A 230 14.10 1.14 -5.37
CA ILE A 230 15.43 1.77 -5.49
C ILE A 230 15.43 3.29 -5.33
N SER A 231 14.25 3.88 -5.10
CA SER A 231 14.10 5.31 -4.81
C SER A 231 14.51 6.26 -5.93
N CYS A 232 14.51 5.77 -7.14
CA CYS A 232 14.73 6.57 -8.34
C CYS A 232 13.92 5.97 -9.50
N TYR A 233 13.59 6.81 -10.47
CA TYR A 233 12.93 6.37 -11.70
C TYR A 233 13.98 5.98 -12.74
N GLN A 234 13.89 4.77 -13.25
CA GLN A 234 14.57 4.34 -14.49
C GLN A 234 13.70 4.65 -15.70
N HIS A 235 12.38 4.49 -15.54
CA HIS A 235 11.37 4.94 -16.48
C HIS A 235 11.02 6.43 -16.26
N GLN A 236 10.04 6.91 -17.00
CA GLN A 236 9.59 8.30 -16.89
C GLN A 236 8.97 8.59 -15.51
N HIS A 237 9.12 9.83 -15.05
CA HIS A 237 8.45 10.29 -13.83
C HIS A 237 6.93 10.11 -13.96
N GLU A 238 6.25 9.63 -12.93
CA GLU A 238 4.81 9.36 -12.95
C GLU A 238 3.97 10.60 -13.31
N LEU A 239 4.44 11.80 -13.00
CA LEU A 239 3.75 13.06 -13.32
C LEU A 239 4.05 13.61 -14.72
N LYS A 240 4.83 12.92 -15.54
CA LYS A 240 5.28 13.46 -16.83
C LYS A 240 4.14 13.72 -17.82
N ASN A 241 3.12 12.88 -17.79
CA ASN A 241 1.97 12.99 -18.70
C ASN A 241 0.82 13.84 -18.13
N VAL A 242 1.00 14.40 -16.94
CA VAL A 242 -0.01 15.27 -16.29
C VAL A 242 -0.01 16.62 -16.97
N ASN A 243 -1.21 17.11 -17.34
CA ASN A 243 -1.36 18.48 -17.77
C ASN A 243 -1.31 19.43 -16.57
N PHE A 244 -0.12 19.95 -16.26
CA PHE A 244 0.13 20.82 -15.11
C PHE A 244 -0.73 22.10 -15.13
N ASN A 245 -1.06 22.64 -16.31
CA ASN A 245 -1.87 23.84 -16.42
C ASN A 245 -3.29 23.62 -15.86
N SER A 246 -3.87 22.44 -16.06
CA SER A 246 -5.21 22.09 -15.56
C SER A 246 -5.29 22.08 -14.02
N TYR A 247 -4.16 21.96 -13.34
CA TYR A 247 -4.04 21.96 -11.89
C TYR A 247 -3.34 23.19 -11.33
N ASN A 248 -3.05 24.19 -12.18
CA ASN A 248 -2.25 25.38 -11.85
C ASN A 248 -0.88 25.01 -11.22
N ILE A 249 -0.24 24.00 -11.75
CA ILE A 249 1.10 23.56 -11.35
C ILE A 249 2.11 24.21 -12.28
N SER A 250 3.17 24.76 -11.70
CA SER A 250 4.32 25.36 -12.42
C SER A 250 5.54 24.48 -12.22
N ASN A 251 6.44 24.47 -13.21
CA ASN A 251 7.76 23.88 -13.05
C ASN A 251 8.59 24.77 -12.11
N PHE A 252 9.27 24.15 -11.14
CA PHE A 252 10.06 24.91 -10.17
C PHE A 252 11.16 25.74 -10.85
N TYR A 253 11.84 25.18 -11.83
CA TYR A 253 12.99 25.82 -12.47
C TYR A 253 12.60 27.00 -13.39
N ASP A 254 11.32 27.08 -13.79
CA ASP A 254 10.77 28.20 -14.57
C ASP A 254 10.35 29.39 -13.69
N LEU A 255 10.31 29.22 -12.37
CA LEU A 255 9.96 30.28 -11.44
C LEU A 255 11.16 31.21 -11.20
N ASN A 256 10.88 32.48 -10.97
CA ASN A 256 11.93 33.46 -10.55
C ASN A 256 12.56 32.98 -9.23
N GLU A 257 13.88 33.07 -9.13
CA GLU A 257 14.64 32.69 -7.92
C GLU A 257 14.26 33.55 -6.71
N SER A 258 13.97 34.82 -6.92
CA SER A 258 13.47 35.74 -5.89
C SER A 258 11.94 35.76 -5.88
N PRO A 259 11.30 35.84 -4.70
CA PRO A 259 9.86 35.94 -4.59
C PRO A 259 9.30 37.18 -5.30
N VAL A 260 8.33 36.95 -6.18
CA VAL A 260 7.64 38.01 -6.92
C VAL A 260 6.59 38.68 -6.03
N ILE A 261 6.62 39.98 -5.88
CA ILE A 261 5.58 40.73 -5.14
C ILE A 261 4.33 40.78 -6.01
N ASP A 262 3.20 40.29 -5.50
CA ASP A 262 1.88 40.35 -6.11
C ASP A 262 1.21 41.69 -5.81
N ARG A 263 1.27 42.11 -4.53
CA ARG A 263 0.71 43.38 -4.04
C ARG A 263 1.31 43.76 -2.69
N ILE A 264 1.19 45.05 -2.33
CA ILE A 264 1.60 45.57 -1.03
C ILE A 264 0.33 45.90 -0.22
N LEU A 265 0.28 45.39 1.01
CA LEU A 265 -0.82 45.71 1.94
C LEU A 265 -0.34 46.65 3.04
N PRO A 266 -0.98 47.84 3.21
CA PRO A 266 -0.71 48.70 4.35
C PRO A 266 -1.41 48.14 5.60
N ILE A 267 -0.62 47.58 6.52
CA ILE A 267 -1.13 47.04 7.80
C ILE A 267 -0.43 47.80 8.94
N LYS A 268 -1.21 48.49 9.77
CA LYS A 268 -0.73 49.25 10.96
C LYS A 268 0.47 50.17 10.63
N GLY A 269 0.38 50.90 9.52
CA GLY A 269 1.43 51.85 9.09
C GLY A 269 2.70 51.23 8.52
N LYS A 270 2.70 49.90 8.29
CA LYS A 270 3.79 49.16 7.62
C LYS A 270 3.33 48.64 6.28
N GLU A 271 4.15 48.76 5.28
CA GLU A 271 3.94 48.15 3.97
C GLU A 271 4.39 46.66 4.02
N ILE A 272 3.42 45.75 3.93
CA ILE A 272 3.69 44.30 3.96
C ILE A 272 3.56 43.78 2.54
N PRO A 273 4.64 43.23 1.92
CA PRO A 273 4.58 42.63 0.61
C PRO A 273 3.84 41.28 0.67
N ILE A 274 2.86 41.09 -0.20
CA ILE A 274 2.21 39.82 -0.49
C ILE A 274 2.85 39.27 -1.75
N PHE A 275 3.39 38.07 -1.66
CA PHE A 275 4.08 37.43 -2.78
C PHE A 275 3.12 36.60 -3.62
N LYS A 276 3.39 36.54 -4.91
CA LYS A 276 2.69 35.64 -5.83
C LYS A 276 2.93 34.20 -5.40
N ILE A 277 1.84 33.44 -5.28
CA ILE A 277 1.87 32.04 -4.88
C ILE A 277 1.87 31.15 -6.12
N TYR A 278 2.71 30.14 -6.09
CA TYR A 278 2.85 29.11 -7.11
C TYR A 278 2.53 27.74 -6.51
N ARG A 279 2.30 26.76 -7.37
CA ARG A 279 2.14 25.35 -7.01
C ARG A 279 3.17 24.54 -7.77
N ILE A 280 3.88 23.66 -7.09
CA ILE A 280 4.80 22.68 -7.69
C ILE A 280 4.38 21.29 -7.34
N ALA A 281 4.67 20.32 -8.21
CA ALA A 281 4.37 18.92 -7.97
C ALA A 281 5.60 18.03 -8.08
N GLY A 282 5.60 16.95 -7.30
CA GLY A 282 6.68 15.96 -7.35
C GLY A 282 6.47 14.81 -6.37
N THR A 283 7.42 13.88 -6.40
CA THR A 283 7.45 12.70 -5.54
C THR A 283 8.39 12.92 -4.37
N VAL A 284 7.95 12.62 -3.17
CA VAL A 284 8.76 12.72 -1.95
C VAL A 284 9.86 11.66 -1.97
N LEU A 285 11.12 12.11 -1.95
CA LEU A 285 12.29 11.25 -1.82
C LEU A 285 12.66 11.04 -0.35
N ASP A 286 12.62 12.12 0.43
CA ASP A 286 13.04 12.12 1.82
C ASP A 286 12.40 13.27 2.59
N ARG A 287 12.46 13.21 3.92
CA ARG A 287 12.01 14.24 4.85
C ARG A 287 12.96 14.40 6.02
N ASP A 288 13.27 15.63 6.36
CA ASP A 288 14.03 16.01 7.54
C ASP A 288 13.09 16.67 8.57
N LYS A 289 12.81 15.93 9.66
CA LYS A 289 11.91 16.40 10.73
C LYS A 289 12.51 17.54 11.55
N GLN A 290 13.83 17.61 11.66
CA GLN A 290 14.51 18.67 12.42
C GLN A 290 14.49 19.97 11.64
N LYS A 291 14.88 19.92 10.38
CA LYS A 291 14.91 21.09 9.48
C LYS A 291 13.53 21.47 8.93
N LYS A 292 12.50 20.61 9.14
CA LYS A 292 11.15 20.81 8.59
C LYS A 292 11.17 20.95 7.07
N THR A 293 11.93 20.06 6.42
CA THR A 293 12.07 20.03 4.97
C THR A 293 11.68 18.68 4.40
N ILE A 294 11.27 18.69 3.14
CA ILE A 294 11.13 17.50 2.32
C ILE A 294 11.97 17.67 1.05
N THR A 295 12.51 16.58 0.57
CA THR A 295 13.17 16.49 -0.74
C THR A 295 12.14 15.98 -1.74
N LEU A 296 11.80 16.80 -2.72
CA LEU A 296 10.79 16.54 -3.72
C LEU A 296 11.44 16.33 -5.09
N LEU A 297 11.19 15.18 -5.73
CA LEU A 297 11.59 14.94 -7.11
C LEU A 297 10.48 15.43 -8.04
N THR A 298 10.73 16.49 -8.76
CA THR A 298 9.84 17.01 -9.82
C THR A 298 10.14 16.31 -11.15
N THR A 299 9.38 16.62 -12.18
CA THR A 299 9.66 16.13 -13.55
C THR A 299 11.00 16.59 -14.11
N GLU A 300 11.57 17.67 -13.58
CA GLU A 300 12.78 18.31 -14.09
C GLU A 300 13.99 18.20 -13.16
N GLY A 301 13.78 17.94 -11.89
CA GLY A 301 14.88 17.82 -10.93
C GLY A 301 14.43 17.73 -9.48
N VAL A 302 15.41 17.79 -8.59
CA VAL A 302 15.20 17.67 -7.13
C VAL A 302 15.07 19.05 -6.50
N VAL A 303 14.05 19.26 -5.71
CA VAL A 303 13.75 20.52 -5.03
C VAL A 303 13.67 20.28 -3.52
N ILE A 304 14.33 21.12 -2.73
CA ILE A 304 14.16 21.15 -1.28
C ILE A 304 12.98 22.07 -0.94
N VAL A 305 11.99 21.50 -0.29
CA VAL A 305 10.80 22.22 0.15
C VAL A 305 10.87 22.45 1.66
N LYS A 306 10.79 23.70 2.10
CA LYS A 306 10.76 24.11 3.52
C LYS A 306 9.33 24.39 3.94
N ILE A 307 8.88 23.80 5.03
CA ILE A 307 7.50 23.95 5.56
C ILE A 307 7.61 24.35 7.04
N PHE A 308 6.90 25.39 7.44
CA PHE A 308 6.98 25.90 8.82
C PHE A 308 6.43 24.90 9.86
N GLY A 309 7.08 24.88 11.00
CA GLY A 309 7.04 23.95 12.12
C GLY A 309 5.73 23.20 12.40
N GLU A 310 4.67 23.90 12.81
CA GLU A 310 3.39 23.27 13.16
C GLU A 310 2.70 22.65 11.94
N VAL A 311 2.78 23.35 10.81
CA VAL A 311 2.19 22.90 9.54
C VAL A 311 2.92 21.66 9.03
N PHE A 312 4.25 21.61 9.14
CA PHE A 312 5.01 20.40 8.84
C PHE A 312 4.53 19.23 9.69
N SER A 313 4.41 19.43 11.00
CA SER A 313 3.99 18.39 11.93
C SER A 313 2.56 17.90 11.66
N TYR A 314 1.67 18.78 11.21
CA TYR A 314 0.30 18.42 10.83
C TYR A 314 0.27 17.42 9.64
N TYR A 315 1.03 17.68 8.57
CA TYR A 315 1.09 16.80 7.40
C TYR A 315 1.97 15.56 7.63
N ASP A 316 2.97 15.65 8.51
CA ASP A 316 3.83 14.50 8.86
C ASP A 316 3.18 13.52 9.86
N LYS A 317 2.09 13.93 10.51
CA LYS A 317 1.40 13.10 11.50
C LYS A 317 0.75 11.88 10.84
N GLN A 318 1.07 10.70 11.37
CA GLN A 318 0.35 9.47 11.06
C GLN A 318 -0.97 9.43 11.83
N ILE A 319 -2.06 9.07 11.16
CA ILE A 319 -3.38 8.90 11.76
C ILE A 319 -3.62 7.40 11.93
N SER A 320 -4.02 7.01 13.13
CA SER A 320 -4.37 5.63 13.44
C SER A 320 -5.60 5.59 14.34
N GLU A 321 -6.47 4.61 14.11
CA GLU A 321 -7.64 4.32 14.94
C GLU A 321 -7.49 2.97 15.64
N LYS A 322 -8.19 2.82 16.76
CA LYS A 322 -8.27 1.55 17.48
C LYS A 322 -9.42 0.74 16.87
N GLY A 323 -9.10 -0.37 16.22
CA GLY A 323 -10.10 -1.25 15.64
C GLY A 323 -10.92 -1.99 16.71
N ALA A 324 -12.01 -2.63 16.28
CA ALA A 324 -12.83 -3.50 17.12
C ALA A 324 -12.04 -4.69 17.72
N ASP A 325 -10.91 -5.06 17.12
CA ASP A 325 -9.96 -6.06 17.59
C ASP A 325 -9.03 -5.57 18.73
N GLY A 326 -9.16 -4.30 19.12
CA GLY A 326 -8.34 -3.66 20.15
C GLY A 326 -6.95 -3.21 19.65
N HIS A 327 -6.57 -3.49 18.40
CA HIS A 327 -5.31 -3.08 17.80
C HIS A 327 -5.40 -1.71 17.14
N LYS A 328 -4.25 -1.00 17.08
CA LYS A 328 -4.15 0.26 16.33
C LYS A 328 -3.96 -0.04 14.84
N HIS A 329 -4.90 0.40 14.03
CA HIS A 329 -4.79 0.36 12.57
C HIS A 329 -4.41 1.74 12.04
N ILE A 330 -3.43 1.77 11.13
CA ILE A 330 -3.03 3.00 10.46
C ILE A 330 -4.05 3.29 9.36
N ILE A 331 -4.82 4.38 9.50
CA ILE A 331 -5.78 4.84 8.51
C ILE A 331 -5.07 5.68 7.45
N ARG A 332 -4.18 6.57 7.88
CA ARG A 332 -3.40 7.44 6.99
C ARG A 332 -1.96 7.52 7.47
N LYS A 333 -1.03 7.26 6.57
CA LYS A 333 0.40 7.52 6.79
C LYS A 333 0.67 9.02 6.69
N SER A 334 1.89 9.45 7.09
CA SER A 334 2.37 10.81 6.82
C SER A 334 2.26 11.14 5.32
N ASP A 335 1.78 12.33 5.00
CA ASP A 335 1.76 12.79 3.60
C ASP A 335 3.17 12.95 3.05
N PHE A 336 4.16 13.19 3.93
CA PHE A 336 5.58 13.27 3.59
C PHE A 336 6.29 11.91 3.59
N SER A 337 5.52 10.82 3.51
CA SER A 337 6.11 9.50 3.32
C SER A 337 6.75 9.40 1.93
N ARG A 338 7.91 8.74 1.89
CA ARG A 338 8.64 8.49 0.64
C ARG A 338 7.75 7.81 -0.39
N GLY A 339 7.85 8.24 -1.63
CA GLY A 339 7.04 7.76 -2.74
C GLY A 339 5.67 8.43 -2.88
N ASN A 340 5.22 9.20 -1.89
CA ASN A 340 4.01 10.01 -2.04
C ASN A 340 4.23 11.11 -3.07
N LYS A 341 3.24 11.36 -3.89
CA LYS A 341 3.21 12.46 -4.85
C LYS A 341 2.40 13.60 -4.25
N LEU A 342 2.98 14.79 -4.25
CA LEU A 342 2.39 15.97 -3.64
C LEU A 342 2.30 17.13 -4.63
N ILE A 343 1.27 17.98 -4.44
CA ILE A 343 1.26 19.33 -4.96
C ILE A 343 1.43 20.26 -3.76
N ILE A 344 2.41 21.15 -3.83
CA ILE A 344 2.75 22.06 -2.74
C ILE A 344 2.57 23.50 -3.20
N THR A 345 1.85 24.26 -2.40
CA THR A 345 1.59 25.70 -2.61
C THR A 345 2.62 26.52 -1.87
N GLY A 346 3.23 27.50 -2.53
CA GLY A 346 4.27 28.31 -1.91
C GLY A 346 4.96 29.30 -2.84
N ILE A 347 6.18 29.68 -2.47
CA ILE A 347 7.03 30.63 -3.19
C ILE A 347 8.44 30.04 -3.38
N ARG A 348 9.08 30.32 -4.52
CA ARG A 348 10.49 30.01 -4.70
C ARG A 348 11.37 31.04 -3.98
N ARG A 349 12.43 30.56 -3.32
CA ARG A 349 13.53 31.37 -2.77
C ARG A 349 14.82 30.66 -3.11
N ASP A 350 15.58 31.23 -4.01
CA ASP A 350 16.81 30.68 -4.53
C ASP A 350 16.63 29.21 -4.97
N GLU A 351 17.37 28.28 -4.41
CA GLU A 351 17.37 26.86 -4.71
C GLU A 351 16.29 26.08 -3.93
N SER A 352 15.42 26.75 -3.16
CA SER A 352 14.42 26.09 -2.33
C SER A 352 13.01 26.63 -2.56
N PHE A 353 12.02 25.77 -2.33
CA PHE A 353 10.62 26.16 -2.35
C PHE A 353 10.08 26.24 -0.92
N HIS A 354 9.45 27.35 -0.59
CA HIS A 354 8.90 27.58 0.75
C HIS A 354 7.39 27.43 0.70
N GLY A 355 6.88 26.40 1.39
CA GLY A 355 5.45 26.22 1.57
C GLY A 355 4.82 27.43 2.25
N LYS A 356 3.95 28.13 1.52
CA LYS A 356 3.30 29.36 1.99
C LYS A 356 1.91 29.48 1.40
N LYS A 357 0.96 29.90 2.25
CA LYS A 357 -0.42 30.12 1.87
C LYS A 357 -0.92 31.40 2.54
N TYR A 358 -1.72 32.19 1.82
CA TYR A 358 -2.50 33.29 2.38
C TYR A 358 -3.95 32.89 2.56
N LYS A 359 -4.70 33.58 3.43
CA LYS A 359 -6.14 33.28 3.66
C LYS A 359 -6.97 33.35 2.38
N SER A 360 -6.60 34.22 1.45
CA SER A 360 -7.26 34.38 0.15
C SER A 360 -6.87 33.32 -0.89
N THR A 361 -5.91 32.43 -0.57
CA THR A 361 -5.47 31.38 -1.50
C THR A 361 -6.51 30.26 -1.55
N PRO A 362 -7.07 29.91 -2.71
CA PRO A 362 -8.09 28.88 -2.84
C PRO A 362 -7.54 27.45 -2.68
N TYR A 363 -6.22 27.30 -2.71
CA TYR A 363 -5.55 26.00 -2.68
C TYR A 363 -5.15 25.59 -1.26
N HIS A 364 -5.02 24.30 -1.02
CA HIS A 364 -4.38 23.78 0.18
C HIS A 364 -2.86 24.00 0.11
N LEU A 365 -2.21 23.99 1.27
CA LEU A 365 -0.75 24.07 1.31
C LEU A 365 -0.10 22.82 0.73
N VAL A 366 -0.68 21.65 1.04
CA VAL A 366 -0.24 20.35 0.55
C VAL A 366 -1.46 19.56 0.12
N ASP A 367 -1.49 19.15 -1.14
CA ASP A 367 -2.44 18.19 -1.70
C ASP A 367 -1.71 16.86 -1.94
N LEU A 368 -2.29 15.75 -1.51
CA LEU A 368 -1.79 14.41 -1.77
C LEU A 368 -2.40 13.88 -3.07
N ILE A 369 -1.57 13.56 -4.04
CA ILE A 369 -1.98 12.85 -5.25
C ILE A 369 -2.07 11.37 -4.92
N GLN A 370 -3.28 10.84 -4.84
CA GLN A 370 -3.52 9.42 -4.58
C GLN A 370 -3.22 8.58 -5.81
N GLU A 371 -3.67 9.03 -6.97
CA GLU A 371 -3.55 8.30 -8.21
C GLU A 371 -3.29 9.26 -9.39
N VAL A 372 -2.52 8.78 -10.34
CA VAL A 372 -2.31 9.40 -11.64
C VAL A 372 -2.88 8.45 -12.67
N ASN A 373 -3.97 8.85 -13.31
CA ASN A 373 -4.63 8.04 -14.33
C ASN A 373 -3.82 8.01 -15.64
N GLU A 374 -4.09 7.05 -16.49
CA GLU A 374 -3.41 6.90 -17.78
C GLU A 374 -3.62 8.11 -18.71
N ASP A 375 -4.75 8.79 -18.61
CA ASP A 375 -5.07 10.03 -19.33
C ASP A 375 -4.40 11.29 -18.76
N GLY A 376 -3.60 11.14 -17.70
CA GLY A 376 -2.92 12.24 -17.02
C GLY A 376 -3.80 12.99 -16.02
N THR A 377 -5.02 12.56 -15.75
CA THR A 377 -5.85 13.13 -14.67
C THR A 377 -5.38 12.67 -13.29
N LEU A 378 -5.60 13.52 -12.28
CA LEU A 378 -5.17 13.27 -10.91
C LEU A 378 -6.36 13.04 -9.99
N ILE A 379 -6.27 12.02 -9.15
CA ILE A 379 -7.12 11.88 -7.96
C ILE A 379 -6.36 12.50 -6.79
N ILE A 380 -6.90 13.60 -6.28
CA ILE A 380 -6.28 14.39 -5.21
C ILE A 380 -7.09 14.25 -3.93
N ASN A 381 -6.39 14.05 -2.82
CA ASN A 381 -6.96 14.02 -1.49
C ASN A 381 -6.18 14.97 -0.57
N ASN A 382 -6.86 15.59 0.38
CA ASN A 382 -6.22 16.42 1.39
C ASN A 382 -6.79 16.14 2.79
N ARG A 383 -6.06 16.54 3.84
CA ARG A 383 -6.44 16.19 5.21
C ARG A 383 -7.74 16.84 5.68
N ARG A 384 -8.17 17.94 5.07
CA ARG A 384 -9.41 18.62 5.46
C ARG A 384 -10.65 17.89 4.98
N ASP A 385 -10.55 17.21 3.84
CA ASP A 385 -11.68 16.49 3.24
C ASP A 385 -12.03 15.20 4.00
N GLU A 386 -11.17 14.76 4.91
CA GLU A 386 -11.38 13.55 5.72
C GLU A 386 -12.10 13.80 7.06
N GLY A 387 -12.67 14.98 7.27
CA GLY A 387 -13.43 15.29 8.49
C GLY A 387 -12.60 15.35 9.77
N ILE A 388 -11.28 15.44 9.66
CA ILE A 388 -10.36 15.61 10.79
C ILE A 388 -10.16 17.12 10.98
N ALA A 389 -11.06 17.72 11.78
CA ALA A 389 -10.95 19.08 12.27
C ALA A 389 -9.91 19.16 13.39
#